data_aab2a14642c1ea0d18a42ecbd670f31d
#
_entry.id   aab2a14642c1ea0d18a42ecbd670f31d
#
_cell.length_a   1.000
_cell.length_b   1.000
_cell.length_c   1.000
_cell.angle_alpha   90.00
_cell.angle_beta   90.00
_cell.angle_gamma   90.00
#
_symmetry.space_group_name_H-M   'P 1'
#
loop_
_entity.id
_entity.type
_entity.pdbx_description
1 polymer ?
#
loop_
_entity_poly.entity_id
_entity_poly.type
_entity_poly.pdbx_seq_one_letter_code
_entity_poly.pdbx_strand_id
1 'polypeptide(L)'
;MSETNAPIGQWESIKKNFAESVIKMFPISGRKNTLEIQEVTFDESKADPQDIRAREIAKHQEKTWGIPVFAKFTLRDKATGQVINESKQKLAVLPRLTPLDTYIVSGGEWNSAYQWRLKSGIYAKITDAGKLETEFNLNGAGKDFARESRLKIPFDPETKQFKFKYGTVSTPLYSILKANDVSDDTMKKAWGDDIFNANFKKNWQQDVTKLYNTKLKKRGLLAESDSFEHIKSAIVKEFNKAEVLPETTKLTIGKEVKNLDGNALLAGSTHILGVSRGNKPDDVYSLYFKHLLGLDDFIAEKFGASKTAQAIKSKIRNTLDKKEKVSQILANDLFSKPLSQVFIGNTLSQRPDQVNPIDILSSKSITTITGPGGISSSHAIRNPMKIISQSHLAMLDPILTPESESTGITLHLPIGAKKVGREAQTLVYDLLHKKFKHINPAELHGSYTVLPDQIKWKGGVPQPIAKENGNGKVTAVDPLTHEFTEVPLEKARYVLPSPRNFFSEATNLIPFLQCNQGNRTMTGSRQPAQGVALKYKEAPLVQVRSNDPTKSFEHVFGQKFSHQSPADGKVVAVVKDNLGYTNEIHVEDKTGKVHKTQIY
;
A
#
# COMPACT_ATOMS: atom_id res chain seq x y z
N MET A 1 -13.87 21.71 11.43
CA MET A 1 -13.43 20.32 11.65
C MET A 1 -11.96 20.25 11.31
N SER A 2 -11.13 20.31 12.32
CA SER A 2 -9.66 20.15 12.21
C SER A 2 -9.35 18.65 12.21
N GLU A 3 -9.35 18.01 11.07
CA GLU A 3 -8.87 16.64 10.97
C GLU A 3 -7.44 16.60 10.46
N THR A 4 -6.53 16.86 11.40
CA THR A 4 -5.13 16.49 11.33
C THR A 4 -4.95 15.03 11.74
N ASN A 5 -5.54 14.07 11.03
CA ASN A 5 -5.54 12.65 11.42
C ASN A 5 -4.85 11.71 10.42
N ALA A 6 -3.87 12.18 9.64
CA ALA A 6 -3.13 11.28 8.78
C ALA A 6 -1.78 10.78 9.33
N PRO A 7 -0.93 11.59 10.01
CA PRO A 7 0.45 11.18 10.30
C PRO A 7 0.61 10.17 11.43
N ILE A 8 -0.24 10.22 12.47
CA ILE A 8 -0.07 9.40 13.68
C ILE A 8 -0.19 7.90 13.37
N GLY A 9 -1.15 7.53 12.54
CA GLY A 9 -1.35 6.13 12.16
C GLY A 9 -0.19 5.54 11.34
N GLN A 10 0.39 6.33 10.45
CA GLN A 10 1.52 5.88 9.61
C GLN A 10 2.80 5.69 10.44
N TRP A 11 3.09 6.62 11.35
CA TRP A 11 4.24 6.53 12.23
C TRP A 11 4.20 5.29 13.13
N GLU A 12 3.06 5.04 13.77
CA GLU A 12 2.86 3.84 14.60
C GLU A 12 3.00 2.55 13.78
N SER A 13 2.48 2.53 12.54
CA SER A 13 2.63 1.41 11.63
C SER A 13 4.09 1.15 11.26
N ILE A 14 4.89 2.20 11.04
CA ILE A 14 6.32 2.11 10.77
C ILE A 14 7.07 1.49 11.95
N LYS A 15 6.84 1.98 13.18
CA LYS A 15 7.46 1.42 14.40
C LYS A 15 7.11 -0.06 14.57
N LYS A 16 5.82 -0.36 14.49
CA LYS A 16 5.30 -1.72 14.61
C LYS A 16 5.92 -2.67 13.57
N ASN A 17 5.87 -2.29 12.31
CA ASN A 17 6.37 -3.13 11.22
C ASN A 17 7.89 -3.33 11.29
N PHE A 18 8.66 -2.32 11.72
CA PHE A 18 10.09 -2.48 11.96
C PHE A 18 10.36 -3.46 13.10
N ALA A 19 9.74 -3.26 14.27
CA ALA A 19 9.91 -4.12 15.43
C ALA A 19 9.53 -5.57 15.13
N GLU A 20 8.34 -5.81 14.58
CA GLU A 20 7.87 -7.16 14.23
C GLU A 20 8.78 -7.85 13.20
N SER A 21 9.25 -7.11 12.21
CA SER A 21 10.11 -7.67 11.17
C SER A 21 11.47 -8.07 11.72
N VAL A 22 12.03 -7.26 12.62
CA VAL A 22 13.29 -7.59 13.29
C VAL A 22 13.09 -8.78 14.24
N ILE A 23 12.05 -8.81 15.06
CA ILE A 23 11.74 -9.92 15.95
C ILE A 23 11.58 -11.24 15.17
N LYS A 24 10.88 -11.23 14.04
CA LYS A 24 10.71 -12.40 13.16
C LYS A 24 12.01 -12.91 12.52
N MET A 25 13.08 -12.13 12.57
CA MET A 25 14.40 -12.61 12.12
C MET A 25 15.05 -13.59 13.10
N PHE A 26 14.68 -13.55 14.36
CA PHE A 26 15.22 -14.36 15.44
C PHE A 26 14.24 -15.49 15.84
N PRO A 27 14.70 -16.58 16.50
CA PRO A 27 16.09 -16.83 16.89
C PRO A 27 17.00 -17.15 15.71
N ILE A 28 18.29 -16.80 15.83
CA ILE A 28 19.32 -17.18 14.86
C ILE A 28 20.25 -18.19 15.54
N SER A 29 20.29 -19.41 14.99
CA SER A 29 21.11 -20.49 15.53
C SER A 29 22.36 -20.72 14.68
N GLY A 30 23.50 -20.79 15.36
CA GLY A 30 24.77 -21.29 14.87
C GLY A 30 24.94 -22.78 15.12
N ARG A 31 26.19 -23.25 15.15
CA ARG A 31 26.53 -24.64 15.52
C ARG A 31 26.47 -24.84 17.03
N LYS A 32 27.06 -23.90 17.80
CA LYS A 32 27.18 -23.97 19.27
C LYS A 32 26.16 -23.09 19.99
N ASN A 33 25.88 -21.88 19.44
CA ASN A 33 25.14 -20.85 20.13
C ASN A 33 23.85 -20.49 19.39
N THR A 34 22.88 -19.94 20.14
CA THR A 34 21.65 -19.36 19.63
C THR A 34 21.49 -17.92 20.14
N LEU A 35 21.20 -16.99 19.25
CA LEU A 35 20.91 -15.60 19.61
C LEU A 35 19.40 -15.37 19.52
N GLU A 36 18.83 -14.95 20.64
CA GLU A 36 17.41 -14.62 20.79
C GLU A 36 17.22 -13.12 20.98
N ILE A 37 16.10 -12.60 20.55
CA ILE A 37 15.65 -11.23 20.82
C ILE A 37 14.49 -11.29 21.81
N GLN A 38 14.53 -10.48 22.86
CA GLN A 38 13.48 -10.42 23.86
C GLN A 38 12.50 -9.29 23.60
N GLU A 39 13.02 -8.08 23.40
CA GLU A 39 12.21 -6.87 23.31
C GLU A 39 12.88 -5.87 22.38
N VAL A 40 12.03 -5.08 21.68
CA VAL A 40 12.45 -3.91 20.89
C VAL A 40 11.85 -2.66 21.52
N THR A 41 12.70 -1.70 21.88
CA THR A 41 12.30 -0.45 22.54
C THR A 41 12.68 0.77 21.71
N PHE A 42 11.86 1.82 21.78
CA PHE A 42 12.03 3.09 21.06
C PHE A 42 12.24 4.23 22.05
N ASP A 43 13.27 5.04 21.84
CA ASP A 43 13.51 6.24 22.66
C ASP A 43 12.93 7.49 21.97
N GLU A 44 11.66 7.74 22.23
CA GLU A 44 10.91 8.85 21.62
C GLU A 44 11.35 10.23 22.12
N SER A 45 12.06 10.31 23.24
CA SER A 45 12.53 11.56 23.81
C SER A 45 13.58 12.28 22.94
N LYS A 46 14.20 11.56 21.99
CA LYS A 46 15.32 12.06 21.18
C LYS A 46 14.93 12.80 19.90
N ALA A 47 13.67 12.78 19.53
CA ALA A 47 13.20 13.49 18.33
C ALA A 47 11.78 14.02 18.55
N ASP A 48 11.66 15.18 19.18
CA ASP A 48 10.38 15.87 19.34
C ASP A 48 9.97 16.51 18.00
N PRO A 49 8.78 16.20 17.45
CA PRO A 49 8.28 16.84 16.24
C PRO A 49 8.13 18.35 16.33
N GLN A 50 7.98 18.89 17.53
CA GLN A 50 7.85 20.32 17.75
C GLN A 50 9.21 21.06 17.79
N ASP A 51 10.32 20.30 17.95
CA ASP A 51 11.66 20.88 17.99
C ASP A 51 12.19 21.16 16.57
N ILE A 52 11.89 22.35 16.07
CA ILE A 52 12.35 22.84 14.75
C ILE A 52 13.86 22.87 14.70
N ARG A 53 14.51 23.35 15.79
CA ARG A 53 15.96 23.53 15.86
C ARG A 53 16.70 22.19 15.73
N ALA A 54 16.25 21.16 16.40
CA ALA A 54 16.85 19.82 16.26
C ALA A 54 16.77 19.28 14.83
N ARG A 55 15.69 19.57 14.11
CA ARG A 55 15.54 19.19 12.70
C ARG A 55 16.53 19.94 11.80
N GLU A 56 16.65 21.25 11.96
CA GLU A 56 17.60 22.07 11.19
C GLU A 56 19.06 21.70 11.49
N ILE A 57 19.40 21.46 12.77
CA ILE A 57 20.74 20.96 13.15
C ILE A 57 21.02 19.61 12.45
N ALA A 58 20.04 18.70 12.39
CA ALA A 58 20.21 17.41 11.71
C ALA A 58 20.46 17.59 10.20
N LYS A 59 19.77 18.54 9.55
CA LYS A 59 19.99 18.87 8.13
C LYS A 59 21.40 19.42 7.90
N HIS A 60 21.81 20.41 8.69
CA HIS A 60 23.14 21.03 8.57
C HIS A 60 24.32 20.09 8.89
N GLN A 61 24.09 19.15 9.81
CA GLN A 61 25.11 18.16 10.18
C GLN A 61 25.05 16.88 9.34
N GLU A 62 24.26 16.88 8.29
CA GLU A 62 24.05 15.70 7.42
C GLU A 62 23.67 14.43 8.19
N LYS A 63 22.94 14.58 9.29
CA LYS A 63 22.49 13.49 10.15
C LYS A 63 21.06 13.10 9.87
N THR A 64 20.71 11.89 10.28
CA THR A 64 19.32 11.43 10.29
C THR A 64 18.63 11.92 11.57
N TRP A 65 17.54 12.68 11.40
CA TRP A 65 16.66 13.04 12.50
C TRP A 65 15.66 11.92 12.76
N GLY A 66 15.74 11.31 13.94
CA GLY A 66 14.93 10.15 14.25
C GLY A 66 15.17 9.62 15.65
N ILE A 67 14.44 8.58 16.02
CA ILE A 67 14.51 7.96 17.34
C ILE A 67 15.46 6.76 17.33
N PRO A 68 16.32 6.63 18.35
CA PRO A 68 17.11 5.43 18.54
C PRO A 68 16.23 4.23 18.87
N VAL A 69 16.51 3.11 18.21
CA VAL A 69 15.84 1.82 18.44
C VAL A 69 16.83 0.88 19.09
N PHE A 70 16.41 0.27 20.18
CA PHE A 70 17.21 -0.70 20.95
C PHE A 70 16.50 -2.04 21.01
N ALA A 71 17.27 -3.10 21.16
CA ALA A 71 16.71 -4.40 21.49
C ALA A 71 17.56 -5.11 22.56
N LYS A 72 16.89 -5.90 23.39
CA LYS A 72 17.53 -6.79 24.37
C LYS A 72 17.72 -8.14 23.73
N PHE A 73 18.98 -8.62 23.74
CA PHE A 73 19.38 -9.90 23.17
C PHE A 73 19.92 -10.82 24.26
N THR A 74 19.64 -12.12 24.08
CA THR A 74 20.17 -13.19 24.92
C THR A 74 20.93 -14.18 24.03
N LEU A 75 22.21 -14.38 24.35
CA LEU A 75 23.05 -15.41 23.75
C LEU A 75 23.00 -16.65 24.62
N ARG A 76 22.57 -17.77 24.06
CA ARG A 76 22.48 -19.06 24.76
C ARG A 76 23.39 -20.12 24.13
N ASP A 77 23.97 -20.95 24.95
CA ASP A 77 24.56 -22.21 24.51
C ASP A 77 23.45 -23.17 24.08
N LYS A 78 23.60 -23.78 22.93
CA LYS A 78 22.57 -24.63 22.32
C LYS A 78 22.49 -26.01 22.99
N ALA A 79 23.58 -26.51 23.53
CA ALA A 79 23.64 -27.82 24.15
C ALA A 79 23.12 -27.81 25.60
N THR A 80 23.48 -26.76 26.34
CA THR A 80 23.15 -26.64 27.77
C THR A 80 21.93 -25.78 28.05
N GLY A 81 21.53 -24.90 27.07
CA GLY A 81 20.49 -23.91 27.27
C GLY A 81 20.88 -22.75 28.18
N GLN A 82 22.11 -22.73 28.71
CA GLN A 82 22.58 -21.68 29.62
C GLN A 82 22.76 -20.33 28.89
N VAL A 83 22.47 -19.25 29.60
CA VAL A 83 22.72 -17.89 29.13
C VAL A 83 24.19 -17.55 29.22
N ILE A 84 24.83 -17.30 28.09
CA ILE A 84 26.23 -16.88 27.98
C ILE A 84 26.36 -15.38 28.22
N ASN A 85 25.50 -14.59 27.56
CA ASN A 85 25.53 -13.14 27.64
C ASN A 85 24.16 -12.53 27.35
N GLU A 86 23.80 -11.48 28.09
CA GLU A 86 22.66 -10.62 27.79
C GLU A 86 23.12 -9.19 27.61
N SER A 87 22.56 -8.51 26.61
CA SER A 87 22.92 -7.12 26.37
C SER A 87 21.84 -6.38 25.60
N LYS A 88 21.64 -5.11 25.98
CA LYS A 88 20.82 -4.16 25.20
C LYS A 88 21.70 -3.52 24.12
N GLN A 89 21.32 -3.67 22.86
CA GLN A 89 22.07 -3.14 21.71
C GLN A 89 21.23 -2.14 20.94
N LYS A 90 21.89 -1.07 20.46
CA LYS A 90 21.27 -0.14 19.50
C LYS A 90 21.20 -0.81 18.13
N LEU A 91 20.01 -0.88 17.55
CA LEU A 91 19.78 -1.46 16.22
C LEU A 91 20.00 -0.44 15.11
N ALA A 92 19.32 0.71 15.24
CA ALA A 92 19.30 1.76 14.23
C ALA A 92 18.78 3.07 14.82
N VAL A 93 18.83 4.14 14.02
CA VAL A 93 18.02 5.35 14.19
C VAL A 93 16.88 5.26 13.19
N LEU A 94 15.64 5.18 13.68
CA LEU A 94 14.44 5.17 12.85
C LEU A 94 14.07 6.62 12.51
N PRO A 95 14.12 7.04 11.23
CA PRO A 95 13.76 8.40 10.83
C PRO A 95 12.34 8.72 11.26
N ARG A 96 12.16 9.85 11.95
CA ARG A 96 10.84 10.28 12.44
C ARG A 96 10.12 11.13 11.40
N LEU A 97 8.80 11.00 11.35
CA LEU A 97 7.94 11.82 10.51
C LEU A 97 7.92 13.26 11.03
N THR A 98 8.20 14.22 10.16
CA THR A 98 8.09 15.65 10.47
C THR A 98 6.62 16.10 10.44
N PRO A 99 6.29 17.29 10.97
CA PRO A 99 4.93 17.86 10.83
C PRO A 99 4.48 18.09 9.39
N LEU A 100 5.39 18.11 8.42
CA LEU A 100 5.12 18.24 6.99
C LEU A 100 5.00 16.87 6.28
N ASP A 101 4.94 15.78 7.04
CA ASP A 101 4.86 14.40 6.53
C ASP A 101 6.10 13.98 5.71
N THR A 102 7.27 14.50 6.03
CA THR A 102 8.56 14.15 5.43
C THR A 102 9.49 13.47 6.45
N TYR A 103 10.63 12.95 5.98
CA TYR A 103 11.67 12.32 6.80
C TYR A 103 13.01 12.98 6.52
N ILE A 104 13.77 13.32 7.57
CA ILE A 104 15.14 13.85 7.43
C ILE A 104 16.12 12.68 7.57
N VAL A 105 16.77 12.33 6.46
CA VAL A 105 17.73 11.22 6.39
C VAL A 105 19.03 11.71 5.77
N SER A 106 20.13 11.56 6.50
CA SER A 106 21.46 12.03 6.06
C SER A 106 21.45 13.50 5.58
N GLY A 107 20.79 14.38 6.37
CA GLY A 107 20.66 15.81 6.09
C GLY A 107 19.66 16.19 5.00
N GLY A 108 19.20 15.23 4.19
CA GLY A 108 18.18 15.47 3.17
C GLY A 108 16.77 15.22 3.68
N GLU A 109 15.82 16.00 3.19
CA GLU A 109 14.40 15.80 3.44
C GLU A 109 13.81 14.93 2.34
N TRP A 110 13.09 13.88 2.73
CA TRP A 110 12.62 12.83 1.82
C TRP A 110 11.16 12.50 2.07
N ASN A 111 10.49 12.06 1.00
CA ASN A 111 9.19 11.45 1.05
C ASN A 111 9.19 10.15 0.23
N SER A 112 8.16 9.34 0.34
CA SER A 112 8.02 8.11 -0.46
C SER A 112 6.64 8.03 -1.06
N ALA A 113 6.58 7.82 -2.37
CA ALA A 113 5.33 7.52 -3.05
C ALA A 113 4.74 6.19 -2.55
N TYR A 114 3.42 6.12 -2.52
CA TYR A 114 2.70 4.85 -2.34
C TYR A 114 2.76 4.01 -3.60
N GLN A 115 2.68 2.69 -3.42
CA GLN A 115 2.69 1.75 -4.54
C GLN A 115 1.45 0.88 -4.55
N TRP A 116 0.78 0.85 -5.71
CA TRP A 116 -0.30 -0.08 -5.97
C TRP A 116 0.26 -1.44 -6.36
N ARG A 117 -0.12 -2.49 -5.63
CA ARG A 117 0.24 -3.88 -5.96
C ARG A 117 -1.00 -4.76 -6.01
N LEU A 118 -1.01 -5.71 -6.95
CA LEU A 118 -2.09 -6.69 -7.06
C LEU A 118 -2.20 -7.51 -5.77
N LYS A 119 -3.40 -7.62 -5.22
CA LYS A 119 -3.70 -8.51 -4.08
C LYS A 119 -3.45 -9.95 -4.47
N SER A 120 -3.11 -10.81 -3.51
CA SER A 120 -3.05 -12.23 -3.79
C SER A 120 -4.46 -12.76 -4.06
N GLY A 121 -4.57 -13.63 -5.08
CA GLY A 121 -5.88 -14.12 -5.54
C GLY A 121 -5.78 -14.96 -6.80
N ILE A 122 -6.93 -15.31 -7.33
CA ILE A 122 -7.14 -16.13 -8.53
C ILE A 122 -7.88 -15.27 -9.55
N TYR A 123 -7.24 -14.97 -10.68
CA TYR A 123 -7.75 -14.02 -11.67
C TYR A 123 -7.88 -14.65 -13.05
N ALA A 124 -9.07 -14.63 -13.62
CA ALA A 124 -9.31 -15.04 -14.99
C ALA A 124 -9.16 -13.84 -15.94
N LYS A 125 -8.31 -13.95 -16.94
CA LYS A 125 -8.01 -12.85 -17.87
C LYS A 125 -7.87 -13.34 -19.30
N ILE A 126 -8.07 -12.42 -20.24
CA ILE A 126 -7.73 -12.57 -21.64
C ILE A 126 -6.39 -11.85 -21.87
N THR A 127 -5.42 -12.56 -22.42
CA THR A 127 -4.12 -11.94 -22.77
C THR A 127 -4.24 -11.08 -24.03
N ASP A 128 -3.26 -10.21 -24.28
CA ASP A 128 -3.23 -9.40 -25.52
C ASP A 128 -3.24 -10.23 -26.80
N ALA A 129 -2.81 -11.48 -26.72
CA ALA A 129 -2.86 -12.44 -27.82
C ALA A 129 -4.21 -13.21 -27.91
N GLY A 130 -5.23 -12.75 -27.18
CA GLY A 130 -6.57 -13.38 -27.14
C GLY A 130 -6.63 -14.71 -26.38
N LYS A 131 -5.56 -15.13 -25.69
CA LYS A 131 -5.53 -16.41 -24.97
C LYS A 131 -6.21 -16.27 -23.61
N LEU A 132 -7.02 -17.28 -23.27
CA LEU A 132 -7.68 -17.39 -21.98
C LEU A 132 -6.73 -18.02 -20.95
N GLU A 133 -6.51 -17.35 -19.84
CA GLU A 133 -5.71 -17.90 -18.75
C GLU A 133 -6.19 -17.44 -17.37
N THR A 134 -6.12 -18.34 -16.40
CA THR A 134 -6.21 -17.98 -14.98
C THR A 134 -4.80 -17.75 -14.44
N GLU A 135 -4.57 -16.63 -13.80
CA GLU A 135 -3.31 -16.29 -13.12
C GLU A 135 -3.50 -16.35 -11.60
N PHE A 136 -2.57 -17.02 -10.93
CA PHE A 136 -2.53 -17.10 -9.47
C PHE A 136 -1.48 -16.13 -8.96
N ASN A 137 -1.92 -15.10 -8.24
CA ASN A 137 -1.04 -14.23 -7.50
C ASN A 137 -0.99 -14.71 -6.04
N LEU A 138 0.16 -15.24 -5.61
CA LEU A 138 0.30 -15.99 -4.37
C LEU A 138 1.09 -15.23 -3.32
N ASN A 139 0.75 -15.44 -2.05
CA ASN A 139 1.44 -14.97 -0.86
C ASN A 139 1.91 -16.15 0.03
N GLY A 140 2.50 -15.84 1.19
CA GLY A 140 2.84 -16.81 2.23
C GLY A 140 4.26 -17.36 2.14
N ALA A 141 4.52 -18.45 2.85
CA ALA A 141 5.81 -19.14 2.87
C ALA A 141 6.17 -19.78 1.51
N GLY A 142 5.18 -19.98 0.65
CA GLY A 142 5.35 -20.36 -0.76
C GLY A 142 5.77 -19.22 -1.68
N LYS A 143 6.22 -18.07 -1.14
CA LYS A 143 6.70 -16.93 -1.96
C LYS A 143 7.84 -17.29 -2.91
N ASP A 144 8.73 -18.17 -2.49
CA ASP A 144 9.82 -18.61 -3.36
C ASP A 144 9.29 -19.54 -4.45
N PHE A 145 8.23 -20.31 -4.17
CA PHE A 145 7.47 -21.05 -5.14
C PHE A 145 6.76 -20.13 -6.14
N ALA A 146 6.13 -19.06 -5.66
CA ALA A 146 5.33 -18.13 -6.45
C ALA A 146 6.15 -17.03 -7.16
N ARG A 147 7.24 -16.56 -6.57
CA ARG A 147 8.02 -15.39 -7.03
C ARG A 147 8.70 -15.57 -8.36
N GLU A 148 9.19 -16.77 -8.66
CA GLU A 148 9.90 -17.06 -9.90
C GLU A 148 9.03 -17.76 -10.96
N SER A 149 7.83 -18.17 -10.57
CA SER A 149 6.98 -19.00 -11.42
C SER A 149 5.55 -18.49 -11.32
N ARG A 150 5.20 -17.59 -12.20
CA ARG A 150 3.80 -17.22 -12.40
C ARG A 150 3.01 -18.50 -12.67
N LEU A 151 2.26 -18.93 -11.66
CA LEU A 151 1.37 -20.06 -11.79
C LEU A 151 0.19 -19.65 -12.65
N LYS A 152 -0.09 -20.41 -13.69
CA LYS A 152 -1.16 -20.13 -14.63
C LYS A 152 -1.88 -21.39 -15.06
N ILE A 153 -3.16 -21.24 -15.35
CA ILE A 153 -3.99 -22.26 -16.01
C ILE A 153 -4.49 -21.66 -17.34
N PRO A 154 -3.74 -21.80 -18.45
CA PRO A 154 -4.28 -21.49 -19.77
C PRO A 154 -5.32 -22.51 -20.18
N PHE A 155 -6.38 -22.01 -20.83
CA PHE A 155 -7.43 -22.79 -21.47
C PHE A 155 -7.38 -22.54 -22.97
N ASP A 156 -7.45 -23.60 -23.74
CA ASP A 156 -7.54 -23.56 -25.20
C ASP A 156 -8.96 -23.94 -25.62
N PRO A 157 -9.76 -23.00 -26.16
CA PRO A 157 -11.13 -23.27 -26.56
C PRO A 157 -11.27 -24.26 -27.73
N GLU A 158 -10.29 -24.32 -28.63
CA GLU A 158 -10.32 -25.18 -29.81
C GLU A 158 -10.14 -26.65 -29.42
N THR A 159 -9.10 -26.92 -28.61
CA THR A 159 -8.81 -28.27 -28.12
C THR A 159 -9.57 -28.64 -26.85
N LYS A 160 -10.28 -27.69 -26.22
CA LYS A 160 -10.97 -27.82 -24.92
C LYS A 160 -10.04 -28.30 -23.80
N GLN A 161 -8.73 -28.01 -23.88
CA GLN A 161 -7.73 -28.49 -22.95
C GLN A 161 -7.26 -27.41 -21.96
N PHE A 162 -7.10 -27.83 -20.71
CA PHE A 162 -6.43 -27.06 -19.68
C PHE A 162 -4.98 -27.50 -19.51
N LYS A 163 -4.08 -26.52 -19.36
CA LYS A 163 -2.69 -26.77 -18.98
C LYS A 163 -2.40 -26.10 -17.65
N PHE A 164 -1.58 -26.72 -16.85
CA PHE A 164 -0.99 -26.13 -15.65
C PHE A 164 0.41 -25.68 -16.00
N LYS A 165 0.65 -24.38 -15.94
CA LYS A 165 1.97 -23.79 -16.20
C LYS A 165 2.62 -23.33 -14.91
N TYR A 166 3.82 -23.84 -14.65
CA TYR A 166 4.67 -23.45 -13.55
C TYR A 166 6.02 -22.97 -14.11
N GLY A 167 6.16 -21.65 -14.29
CA GLY A 167 7.27 -21.06 -15.00
C GLY A 167 7.32 -21.50 -16.47
N THR A 168 8.38 -22.16 -16.86
CA THR A 168 8.59 -22.69 -18.23
C THR A 168 7.99 -24.09 -18.45
N VAL A 169 7.60 -24.79 -17.38
CA VAL A 169 7.05 -26.16 -17.47
C VAL A 169 5.54 -26.10 -17.64
N SER A 170 5.06 -26.88 -18.59
CA SER A 170 3.62 -27.03 -18.86
C SER A 170 3.22 -28.50 -18.70
N THR A 171 2.18 -28.74 -17.91
CA THR A 171 1.67 -30.08 -17.58
C THR A 171 0.14 -30.07 -17.76
N PRO A 172 -0.52 -31.15 -18.15
CA PRO A 172 -1.97 -31.22 -18.15
C PRO A 172 -2.55 -30.92 -16.75
N LEU A 173 -3.56 -30.07 -16.68
CA LEU A 173 -4.17 -29.69 -15.39
C LEU A 173 -4.81 -30.91 -14.70
N TYR A 174 -5.43 -31.80 -15.45
CA TYR A 174 -6.03 -33.04 -14.95
C TYR A 174 -5.05 -33.81 -14.04
N SER A 175 -3.80 -33.96 -14.48
CA SER A 175 -2.76 -34.68 -13.73
C SER A 175 -2.46 -34.04 -12.36
N ILE A 176 -2.48 -32.71 -12.31
CA ILE A 176 -2.23 -31.94 -11.07
C ILE A 176 -3.43 -32.02 -10.12
N LEU A 177 -4.66 -31.96 -10.67
CA LEU A 177 -5.89 -32.12 -9.86
C LEU A 177 -5.98 -33.52 -9.26
N LYS A 178 -5.63 -34.57 -10.01
CA LYS A 178 -5.55 -35.94 -9.48
C LYS A 178 -4.50 -36.07 -8.37
N ALA A 179 -3.34 -35.41 -8.52
CA ALA A 179 -2.34 -35.39 -7.47
C ALA A 179 -2.81 -34.67 -6.19
N ASN A 180 -3.76 -33.75 -6.30
CA ASN A 180 -4.41 -33.07 -5.19
C ASN A 180 -5.74 -33.72 -4.76
N ASP A 181 -5.93 -35.01 -5.05
CA ASP A 181 -7.07 -35.85 -4.64
C ASP A 181 -8.44 -35.36 -5.11
N VAL A 182 -8.51 -34.58 -6.21
CA VAL A 182 -9.78 -34.18 -6.83
C VAL A 182 -10.34 -35.36 -7.61
N SER A 183 -11.60 -35.74 -7.33
CA SER A 183 -12.26 -36.86 -7.99
C SER A 183 -12.67 -36.51 -9.41
N ASP A 184 -12.76 -37.55 -10.27
CA ASP A 184 -13.23 -37.41 -11.66
C ASP A 184 -14.65 -36.85 -11.73
N ASP A 185 -15.53 -37.29 -10.82
CA ASP A 185 -16.92 -36.80 -10.75
C ASP A 185 -16.98 -35.32 -10.40
N THR A 186 -16.08 -34.83 -9.51
CA THR A 186 -16.01 -33.42 -9.19
C THR A 186 -15.54 -32.59 -10.39
N MET A 187 -14.56 -33.08 -11.15
CA MET A 187 -14.09 -32.43 -12.38
C MET A 187 -15.16 -32.44 -13.46
N LYS A 188 -15.90 -33.57 -13.65
CA LYS A 188 -17.03 -33.65 -14.59
C LYS A 188 -18.13 -32.65 -14.26
N LYS A 189 -18.52 -32.55 -12.98
CA LYS A 189 -19.50 -31.55 -12.52
C LYS A 189 -19.06 -30.11 -12.79
N ALA A 190 -17.78 -29.82 -12.65
CA ALA A 190 -17.22 -28.46 -12.82
C ALA A 190 -17.06 -28.08 -14.30
N TRP A 191 -16.61 -28.99 -15.16
CA TRP A 191 -16.23 -28.69 -16.55
C TRP A 191 -17.29 -29.14 -17.56
N GLY A 192 -18.07 -30.17 -17.24
CA GLY A 192 -18.93 -30.92 -18.16
C GLY A 192 -18.17 -32.06 -18.82
N ASP A 193 -18.93 -33.04 -19.36
CA ASP A 193 -18.37 -34.29 -19.90
C ASP A 193 -17.45 -34.06 -21.09
N ASP A 194 -17.77 -33.16 -22.00
CA ASP A 194 -16.97 -32.86 -23.19
C ASP A 194 -15.55 -32.38 -22.84
N ILE A 195 -15.48 -31.42 -21.93
CA ILE A 195 -14.20 -30.83 -21.52
C ILE A 195 -13.44 -31.82 -20.64
N PHE A 196 -14.14 -32.55 -19.77
CA PHE A 196 -13.52 -33.59 -18.97
C PHE A 196 -12.85 -34.65 -19.86
N ASN A 197 -13.55 -35.16 -20.87
CA ASN A 197 -13.05 -36.18 -21.79
C ASN A 197 -11.82 -35.68 -22.59
N ALA A 198 -11.82 -34.39 -22.99
CA ALA A 198 -10.68 -33.77 -23.68
C ALA A 198 -9.43 -33.64 -22.79
N ASN A 199 -9.60 -33.63 -21.47
CA ASN A 199 -8.52 -33.48 -20.48
C ASN A 199 -8.14 -34.79 -19.78
N PHE A 200 -8.98 -35.83 -19.84
CA PHE A 200 -8.73 -37.10 -19.18
C PHE A 200 -7.42 -37.75 -19.64
N LYS A 201 -6.63 -38.24 -18.70
CA LYS A 201 -5.32 -38.85 -18.98
C LYS A 201 -5.09 -40.07 -18.10
N LYS A 202 -4.95 -41.24 -18.72
CA LYS A 202 -4.73 -42.51 -17.99
C LYS A 202 -3.40 -42.52 -17.24
N ASN A 203 -2.33 -41.98 -17.84
CA ASN A 203 -0.97 -41.98 -17.29
C ASN A 203 -0.59 -40.65 -16.58
N TRP A 204 -1.53 -40.08 -15.81
CA TRP A 204 -1.35 -38.79 -15.15
C TRP A 204 -0.18 -38.75 -14.15
N GLN A 205 0.18 -39.87 -13.55
CA GLN A 205 1.27 -39.98 -12.58
C GLN A 205 2.64 -39.63 -13.19
N GLN A 206 2.86 -39.98 -14.47
CA GLN A 206 4.09 -39.64 -15.18
C GLN A 206 4.26 -38.13 -15.35
N ASP A 207 3.18 -37.43 -15.61
CA ASP A 207 3.21 -35.95 -15.76
C ASP A 207 3.58 -35.27 -14.44
N VAL A 208 3.06 -35.76 -13.31
CA VAL A 208 3.36 -35.24 -11.96
C VAL A 208 4.83 -35.48 -11.62
N THR A 209 5.32 -36.69 -11.87
CA THR A 209 6.74 -37.06 -11.64
C THR A 209 7.67 -36.21 -12.53
N LYS A 210 7.28 -35.97 -13.79
CA LYS A 210 8.04 -35.10 -14.69
C LYS A 210 8.10 -33.66 -14.19
N LEU A 211 7.01 -33.09 -13.70
CA LEU A 211 6.98 -31.75 -13.09
C LEU A 211 7.92 -31.66 -11.89
N TYR A 212 7.85 -32.66 -11.00
CA TYR A 212 8.69 -32.75 -9.82
C TYR A 212 10.17 -32.77 -10.21
N ASN A 213 10.60 -33.72 -11.06
CA ASN A 213 12.00 -33.90 -11.44
C ASN A 213 12.54 -32.72 -12.26
N THR A 214 11.74 -32.14 -13.14
CA THR A 214 12.18 -31.05 -14.02
C THR A 214 12.33 -29.72 -13.28
N LYS A 215 11.48 -29.44 -12.31
CA LYS A 215 11.40 -28.11 -11.70
C LYS A 215 11.52 -28.13 -10.18
N LEU A 216 10.73 -28.92 -9.47
CA LEU A 216 10.60 -28.81 -8.02
C LEU A 216 11.82 -29.39 -7.26
N LYS A 217 12.32 -30.57 -7.68
CA LYS A 217 13.54 -31.18 -7.12
C LYS A 217 14.76 -30.28 -7.31
N LYS A 218 14.88 -29.64 -8.47
CA LYS A 218 15.96 -28.68 -8.76
C LYS A 218 15.92 -27.40 -7.92
N ARG A 219 14.79 -27.10 -7.31
CA ARG A 219 14.58 -25.96 -6.38
C ARG A 219 14.73 -26.33 -4.92
N GLY A 220 15.16 -27.55 -4.63
CA GLY A 220 15.37 -28.02 -3.28
C GLY A 220 14.14 -28.59 -2.60
N LEU A 221 13.04 -28.80 -3.32
CA LEU A 221 11.90 -29.56 -2.80
C LEU A 221 12.28 -31.06 -2.85
N LEU A 222 12.66 -31.59 -1.71
CA LEU A 222 13.03 -33.01 -1.58
C LEU A 222 11.85 -33.80 -1.02
N ALA A 223 11.42 -34.83 -1.76
CA ALA A 223 10.53 -35.85 -1.25
C ALA A 223 11.34 -36.82 -0.35
N GLU A 224 10.69 -37.45 0.60
CA GLU A 224 11.31 -38.39 1.52
C GLU A 224 11.91 -39.62 0.80
N SER A 225 11.31 -40.02 -0.33
CA SER A 225 11.82 -41.01 -1.26
C SER A 225 11.36 -40.71 -2.70
N ASP A 226 11.95 -41.39 -3.68
CA ASP A 226 11.59 -41.28 -5.09
C ASP A 226 10.28 -42.05 -5.43
N SER A 227 9.53 -42.54 -4.43
CA SER A 227 8.23 -43.16 -4.66
C SER A 227 7.20 -42.11 -5.06
N PHE A 228 6.22 -42.49 -5.89
CA PHE A 228 5.19 -41.57 -6.37
C PHE A 228 4.40 -40.94 -5.23
N GLU A 229 4.05 -41.69 -4.19
CA GLU A 229 3.27 -41.19 -3.05
C GLU A 229 4.02 -40.11 -2.26
N HIS A 230 5.34 -40.28 -2.06
CA HIS A 230 6.15 -39.25 -1.41
C HIS A 230 6.34 -38.00 -2.29
N ILE A 231 6.48 -38.17 -3.60
CA ILE A 231 6.50 -37.05 -4.56
C ILE A 231 5.18 -36.29 -4.55
N LYS A 232 4.05 -37.01 -4.58
CA LYS A 232 2.71 -36.43 -4.49
C LYS A 232 2.55 -35.63 -3.19
N SER A 233 2.86 -36.25 -2.04
CA SER A 233 2.79 -35.59 -0.73
C SER A 233 3.63 -34.33 -0.66
N ALA A 234 4.86 -34.35 -1.19
CA ALA A 234 5.73 -33.19 -1.24
C ALA A 234 5.15 -32.04 -2.08
N ILE A 235 4.55 -32.33 -3.23
CA ILE A 235 3.92 -31.34 -4.10
C ILE A 235 2.71 -30.72 -3.40
N VAL A 236 1.80 -31.53 -2.86
CA VAL A 236 0.60 -31.06 -2.15
C VAL A 236 0.98 -30.20 -0.94
N LYS A 237 1.96 -30.64 -0.14
CA LYS A 237 2.47 -29.89 1.00
C LYS A 237 3.04 -28.52 0.59
N GLU A 238 3.71 -28.45 -0.56
CA GLU A 238 4.29 -27.20 -1.05
C GLU A 238 3.19 -26.26 -1.59
N PHE A 239 2.20 -26.78 -2.29
CA PHE A 239 1.07 -25.99 -2.77
C PHE A 239 0.26 -25.40 -1.61
N ASN A 240 -0.01 -26.18 -0.58
CA ASN A 240 -0.74 -25.74 0.61
C ASN A 240 -0.02 -24.64 1.42
N LYS A 241 1.28 -24.42 1.21
CA LYS A 241 2.01 -23.27 1.80
C LYS A 241 1.74 -21.96 1.06
N ALA A 242 1.27 -22.03 -0.18
CA ALA A 242 0.95 -20.85 -0.97
C ALA A 242 -0.44 -20.35 -0.58
N GLU A 243 -0.52 -19.06 -0.22
CA GLU A 243 -1.74 -18.46 0.27
C GLU A 243 -2.32 -17.46 -0.72
N VAL A 244 -3.63 -17.38 -0.75
CA VAL A 244 -4.42 -16.35 -1.42
C VAL A 244 -5.31 -15.63 -0.41
N LEU A 245 -5.74 -14.41 -0.72
CA LEU A 245 -6.65 -13.67 0.14
C LEU A 245 -8.10 -14.14 -0.08
N PRO A 246 -8.80 -14.62 0.97
CA PRO A 246 -10.18 -15.06 0.87
C PRO A 246 -11.14 -13.98 0.34
N GLU A 247 -10.92 -12.72 0.75
CA GLU A 247 -11.71 -11.58 0.26
C GLU A 247 -11.59 -11.40 -1.26
N THR A 248 -10.38 -11.55 -1.80
CA THR A 248 -10.13 -11.44 -3.23
C THR A 248 -10.78 -12.60 -4.00
N THR A 249 -10.63 -13.82 -3.50
CA THR A 249 -11.21 -15.01 -4.14
C THR A 249 -12.73 -15.02 -4.07
N LYS A 250 -13.32 -14.45 -3.02
CA LYS A 250 -14.76 -14.24 -2.95
C LYS A 250 -15.28 -13.31 -4.04
N LEU A 251 -14.53 -12.24 -4.35
CA LEU A 251 -14.89 -11.30 -5.42
C LEU A 251 -14.71 -11.88 -6.83
N THR A 252 -13.66 -12.70 -7.06
CA THR A 252 -13.35 -13.25 -8.38
C THR A 252 -14.10 -14.56 -8.68
N ILE A 253 -13.98 -15.55 -7.81
CA ILE A 253 -14.55 -16.90 -8.02
C ILE A 253 -15.79 -17.19 -7.17
N GLY A 254 -16.29 -16.21 -6.41
CA GLY A 254 -17.47 -16.35 -5.55
C GLY A 254 -17.29 -17.24 -4.32
N LYS A 255 -16.07 -17.70 -4.03
CA LYS A 255 -15.75 -18.59 -2.91
C LYS A 255 -14.54 -18.08 -2.13
N GLU A 256 -14.59 -18.21 -0.81
CA GLU A 256 -13.45 -17.89 0.05
C GLU A 256 -12.45 -19.04 0.03
N VAL A 257 -11.27 -18.79 -0.52
CA VAL A 257 -10.15 -19.75 -0.58
C VAL A 257 -8.94 -19.12 0.11
N LYS A 258 -8.27 -19.88 0.96
CA LYS A 258 -7.09 -19.41 1.69
C LYS A 258 -5.79 -19.97 1.12
N ASN A 259 -5.78 -21.22 0.73
CA ASN A 259 -4.57 -21.93 0.29
C ASN A 259 -4.74 -22.42 -1.15
N LEU A 260 -3.61 -22.63 -1.83
CA LEU A 260 -3.59 -23.23 -3.17
C LEU A 260 -3.72 -24.75 -3.04
N ASP A 261 -4.95 -25.24 -3.02
CA ASP A 261 -5.27 -26.68 -3.03
C ASP A 261 -5.90 -27.11 -4.36
N GLY A 262 -6.27 -28.38 -4.45
CA GLY A 262 -6.97 -28.93 -5.63
C GLY A 262 -8.29 -28.21 -5.93
N ASN A 263 -9.03 -27.78 -4.89
CA ASN A 263 -10.28 -27.05 -5.05
C ASN A 263 -10.06 -25.64 -5.59
N ALA A 264 -8.98 -24.97 -5.15
CA ALA A 264 -8.58 -23.66 -5.67
C ALA A 264 -8.18 -23.73 -7.16
N LEU A 265 -7.43 -24.77 -7.56
CA LEU A 265 -7.06 -25.01 -8.96
C LEU A 265 -8.28 -25.31 -9.83
N LEU A 266 -9.19 -26.16 -9.33
CA LEU A 266 -10.43 -26.47 -10.02
C LEU A 266 -11.33 -25.23 -10.16
N ALA A 267 -11.48 -24.44 -9.10
CA ALA A 267 -12.26 -23.21 -9.13
C ALA A 267 -11.68 -22.20 -10.13
N GLY A 268 -10.34 -22.04 -10.18
CA GLY A 268 -9.68 -21.21 -11.17
C GLY A 268 -9.91 -21.66 -12.60
N SER A 269 -9.89 -22.97 -12.86
CA SER A 269 -10.19 -23.51 -14.18
C SER A 269 -11.68 -23.33 -14.58
N THR A 270 -12.59 -23.47 -13.63
CA THR A 270 -14.03 -23.23 -13.84
C THR A 270 -14.31 -21.75 -14.11
N HIS A 271 -13.59 -20.85 -13.44
CA HIS A 271 -13.73 -19.42 -13.62
C HIS A 271 -13.34 -18.97 -15.03
N ILE A 272 -12.16 -19.42 -15.55
CA ILE A 272 -11.78 -19.10 -16.94
C ILE A 272 -12.69 -19.75 -17.97
N LEU A 273 -13.27 -20.90 -17.66
CA LEU A 273 -14.29 -21.52 -18.51
C LEU A 273 -15.55 -20.66 -18.59
N GLY A 274 -15.95 -20.03 -17.48
CA GLY A 274 -17.01 -19.03 -17.47
C GLY A 274 -16.71 -17.85 -18.40
N VAL A 275 -15.47 -17.35 -18.39
CA VAL A 275 -15.03 -16.28 -19.30
C VAL A 275 -15.08 -16.73 -20.76
N SER A 276 -14.68 -17.96 -21.07
CA SER A 276 -14.80 -18.51 -22.44
C SER A 276 -16.24 -18.63 -22.94
N ARG A 277 -17.22 -18.69 -22.01
CA ARG A 277 -18.66 -18.75 -22.28
C ARG A 277 -19.36 -17.39 -22.27
N GLY A 278 -18.59 -16.29 -22.18
CA GLY A 278 -19.11 -14.93 -22.27
C GLY A 278 -19.15 -14.13 -20.95
N ASN A 279 -18.71 -14.71 -19.83
CA ASN A 279 -18.54 -13.91 -18.61
C ASN A 279 -17.43 -12.86 -18.80
N LYS A 280 -17.54 -11.72 -18.11
CA LYS A 280 -16.49 -10.71 -18.13
C LYS A 280 -15.23 -11.25 -17.44
N PRO A 281 -14.03 -11.02 -18.00
CA PRO A 281 -12.77 -11.31 -17.31
C PRO A 281 -12.59 -10.39 -16.10
N ASP A 282 -11.76 -10.81 -15.15
CA ASP A 282 -11.44 -9.97 -13.98
C ASP A 282 -10.61 -8.76 -14.39
N ASP A 283 -11.04 -7.59 -13.97
CA ASP A 283 -10.28 -6.35 -14.15
C ASP A 283 -9.16 -6.23 -13.10
N VAL A 284 -8.02 -6.82 -13.42
CA VAL A 284 -6.83 -6.78 -12.55
C VAL A 284 -6.27 -5.35 -12.36
N TYR A 285 -6.74 -4.36 -13.10
CA TYR A 285 -6.35 -2.96 -12.97
C TYR A 285 -7.23 -2.21 -11.98
N SER A 286 -8.42 -2.71 -11.69
CA SER A 286 -9.31 -2.15 -10.67
C SER A 286 -8.66 -2.09 -9.28
N LEU A 287 -8.93 -1.00 -8.55
CA LEU A 287 -8.43 -0.81 -7.18
C LEU A 287 -9.04 -1.81 -6.18
N TYR A 288 -10.13 -2.51 -6.52
CA TYR A 288 -10.67 -3.60 -5.68
C TYR A 288 -9.62 -4.67 -5.41
N PHE A 289 -8.80 -4.93 -6.41
CA PHE A 289 -7.77 -5.96 -6.37
C PHE A 289 -6.37 -5.42 -6.07
N LYS A 290 -6.25 -4.19 -5.56
CA LYS A 290 -4.95 -3.58 -5.26
C LYS A 290 -4.78 -3.32 -3.77
N HIS A 291 -3.56 -3.58 -3.29
CA HIS A 291 -3.05 -3.02 -2.05
C HIS A 291 -2.39 -1.67 -2.33
N LEU A 292 -2.52 -0.76 -1.39
CA LEU A 292 -1.75 0.49 -1.34
C LEU A 292 -0.63 0.34 -0.31
N LEU A 293 0.59 0.17 -0.78
CA LEU A 293 1.77 -0.04 0.06
C LEU A 293 2.51 1.28 0.30
N GLY A 294 3.03 1.45 1.50
CA GLY A 294 3.82 2.62 1.90
C GLY A 294 5.14 2.22 2.56
N LEU A 295 5.84 3.19 3.14
CA LEU A 295 7.13 2.98 3.81
C LEU A 295 7.08 1.90 4.88
N ASP A 296 6.00 1.84 5.65
CA ASP A 296 5.75 0.81 6.66
C ASP A 296 5.80 -0.60 6.07
N ASP A 297 5.19 -0.80 4.89
CA ASP A 297 5.20 -2.07 4.18
C ASP A 297 6.59 -2.37 3.58
N PHE A 298 7.26 -1.35 3.03
CA PHE A 298 8.61 -1.51 2.45
C PHE A 298 9.65 -1.87 3.51
N ILE A 299 9.53 -1.34 4.72
CA ILE A 299 10.34 -1.74 5.88
C ILE A 299 10.08 -3.22 6.20
N ALA A 300 8.82 -3.63 6.30
CA ALA A 300 8.46 -5.03 6.55
C ALA A 300 9.00 -5.98 5.48
N GLU A 301 8.96 -5.58 4.21
CA GLU A 301 9.55 -6.36 3.12
C GLU A 301 11.07 -6.41 3.17
N LYS A 302 11.74 -5.29 3.52
CA LYS A 302 13.20 -5.21 3.59
C LYS A 302 13.79 -6.12 4.67
N PHE A 303 13.15 -6.16 5.84
CA PHE A 303 13.60 -6.95 6.98
C PHE A 303 12.89 -8.33 7.11
N GLY A 304 11.90 -8.60 6.28
CA GLY A 304 11.21 -9.89 6.23
C GLY A 304 11.97 -10.97 5.44
N ALA A 305 11.38 -11.47 4.36
CA ALA A 305 11.94 -12.54 3.51
C ALA A 305 12.87 -12.03 2.38
N SER A 306 13.53 -10.89 2.53
CA SER A 306 14.38 -10.30 1.49
C SER A 306 15.81 -10.86 1.50
N LYS A 307 16.55 -10.64 0.40
CA LYS A 307 18.00 -10.92 0.34
C LYS A 307 18.78 -10.16 1.42
N THR A 308 18.33 -8.96 1.78
CA THR A 308 18.93 -8.15 2.85
C THR A 308 18.78 -8.84 4.22
N ALA A 309 17.58 -9.31 4.54
CA ALA A 309 17.34 -10.04 5.78
C ALA A 309 18.17 -11.33 5.85
N GLN A 310 18.28 -12.06 4.74
CA GLN A 310 19.12 -13.26 4.63
C GLN A 310 20.61 -12.92 4.83
N ALA A 311 21.10 -11.83 4.25
CA ALA A 311 22.47 -11.36 4.41
C ALA A 311 22.78 -10.97 5.86
N ILE A 312 21.85 -10.29 6.55
CA ILE A 312 21.96 -9.97 7.98
C ILE A 312 22.04 -11.26 8.80
N LYS A 313 21.11 -12.19 8.59
CA LYS A 313 21.12 -13.51 9.29
C LYS A 313 22.43 -14.26 9.07
N SER A 314 22.96 -14.27 7.85
CA SER A 314 24.23 -14.93 7.52
C SER A 314 25.41 -14.27 8.21
N LYS A 315 25.47 -12.93 8.26
CA LYS A 315 26.52 -12.19 9.00
C LYS A 315 26.50 -12.55 10.48
N ILE A 316 25.33 -12.52 11.11
CA ILE A 316 25.15 -12.89 12.52
C ILE A 316 25.60 -14.34 12.74
N ARG A 317 25.13 -15.29 11.90
CA ARG A 317 25.48 -16.71 12.04
C ARG A 317 26.98 -16.96 11.92
N ASN A 318 27.68 -16.26 11.04
CA ASN A 318 29.13 -16.41 10.84
C ASN A 318 29.97 -15.94 12.04
N THR A 319 29.44 -15.03 12.85
CA THR A 319 30.10 -14.49 14.05
C THR A 319 29.63 -15.17 15.35
N LEU A 320 28.45 -15.77 15.35
CA LEU A 320 27.74 -16.28 16.51
C LEU A 320 28.53 -17.31 17.32
N ASP A 321 29.20 -18.24 16.64
CA ASP A 321 29.98 -19.31 17.30
C ASP A 321 31.42 -18.91 17.63
N LYS A 322 31.84 -17.71 17.22
CA LYS A 322 33.20 -17.17 17.38
C LYS A 322 33.33 -16.13 18.49
N LYS A 323 32.19 -15.57 18.94
CA LYS A 323 32.13 -14.47 19.88
C LYS A 323 31.19 -14.80 21.04
N GLU A 324 31.59 -14.37 22.24
CA GLU A 324 30.85 -14.62 23.48
C GLU A 324 30.02 -13.42 23.94
N LYS A 325 30.25 -12.25 23.36
CA LYS A 325 29.50 -11.01 23.69
C LYS A 325 28.58 -10.62 22.56
N VAL A 326 27.33 -10.31 22.87
CA VAL A 326 26.32 -9.84 21.90
C VAL A 326 26.81 -8.61 21.14
N SER A 327 27.48 -7.65 21.81
CA SER A 327 28.04 -6.44 21.18
C SER A 327 29.11 -6.71 20.11
N GLN A 328 29.76 -7.87 20.16
CA GLN A 328 30.75 -8.28 19.16
C GLN A 328 30.11 -9.05 18.00
N ILE A 329 28.93 -9.63 18.23
CA ILE A 329 28.17 -10.36 17.22
C ILE A 329 27.35 -9.38 16.36
N LEU A 330 26.75 -8.38 17.00
CA LEU A 330 25.92 -7.36 16.37
C LEU A 330 26.72 -6.08 16.18
N ALA A 331 27.10 -5.78 14.95
CA ALA A 331 27.69 -4.49 14.60
C ALA A 331 26.65 -3.37 14.74
N ASN A 332 27.06 -2.18 15.23
CA ASN A 332 26.18 -1.05 15.56
C ASN A 332 25.36 -0.52 14.38
N ASP A 333 25.81 -0.72 13.14
CA ASP A 333 25.17 -0.22 11.92
C ASP A 333 24.53 -1.32 11.06
N LEU A 334 24.45 -2.54 11.60
CA LEU A 334 23.95 -3.70 10.87
C LEU A 334 22.54 -3.50 10.30
N PHE A 335 21.69 -2.81 11.03
CA PHE A 335 20.32 -2.49 10.64
C PHE A 335 20.17 -1.06 10.08
N SER A 336 21.06 -0.13 10.45
CA SER A 336 20.96 1.29 10.07
C SER A 336 21.07 1.52 8.57
N LYS A 337 22.07 0.95 7.91
CA LYS A 337 22.26 1.08 6.46
C LYS A 337 21.10 0.50 5.65
N PRO A 338 20.64 -0.74 5.91
CA PRO A 338 19.45 -1.27 5.24
C PRO A 338 18.18 -0.45 5.49
N LEU A 339 18.01 0.11 6.69
CA LEU A 339 16.88 0.97 7.02
C LEU A 339 16.93 2.28 6.23
N SER A 340 18.06 3.00 6.23
CA SER A 340 18.23 4.22 5.43
C SER A 340 17.94 3.98 3.94
N GLN A 341 18.33 2.82 3.39
CA GLN A 341 18.05 2.47 1.99
C GLN A 341 16.57 2.37 1.67
N VAL A 342 15.69 2.10 2.64
CA VAL A 342 14.24 2.11 2.40
C VAL A 342 13.74 3.54 2.18
N PHE A 343 14.33 4.51 2.89
CA PHE A 343 13.92 5.92 2.82
C PHE A 343 14.54 6.67 1.62
N ILE A 344 15.80 6.42 1.30
CA ILE A 344 16.56 7.21 0.31
C ILE A 344 17.02 6.43 -0.92
N GLY A 345 17.11 5.12 -0.83
CA GLY A 345 17.61 4.25 -1.91
C GLY A 345 16.52 3.48 -2.65
N ASN A 346 15.27 3.82 -2.46
CA ASN A 346 14.13 3.23 -3.16
C ASN A 346 13.77 4.11 -4.38
N THR A 347 13.39 3.51 -5.49
CA THR A 347 12.90 4.25 -6.68
C THR A 347 11.61 5.02 -6.42
N LEU A 348 10.92 4.75 -5.32
CA LEU A 348 9.72 5.47 -4.86
C LEU A 348 10.08 6.66 -3.94
N SER A 349 11.34 6.78 -3.51
CA SER A 349 11.81 7.87 -2.67
C SER A 349 11.96 9.14 -3.49
N GLN A 350 11.48 10.26 -2.97
CA GLN A 350 11.46 11.56 -3.61
C GLN A 350 12.00 12.62 -2.67
N ARG A 351 12.64 13.64 -3.23
CA ARG A 351 13.01 14.86 -2.50
C ARG A 351 12.03 15.96 -2.90
N PRO A 352 11.08 16.32 -2.04
CA PRO A 352 10.18 17.43 -2.32
C PRO A 352 10.95 18.74 -2.38
N ASP A 353 10.49 19.69 -3.20
CA ASP A 353 11.02 21.04 -3.23
C ASP A 353 10.67 21.74 -1.92
N GLN A 354 11.71 22.11 -1.15
CA GLN A 354 11.52 22.74 0.17
C GLN A 354 11.09 24.20 0.09
N VAL A 355 11.22 24.82 -1.07
CA VAL A 355 10.82 26.23 -1.30
C VAL A 355 9.30 26.33 -1.47
N ASN A 356 8.68 25.31 -2.04
CA ASN A 356 7.25 25.31 -2.35
C ASN A 356 6.45 24.39 -1.43
N PRO A 357 5.67 24.94 -0.49
CA PRO A 357 4.81 24.16 0.41
C PRO A 357 3.82 23.23 -0.31
N ILE A 358 3.34 23.62 -1.48
CA ILE A 358 2.38 22.81 -2.26
C ILE A 358 3.06 21.55 -2.78
N ASP A 359 4.31 21.64 -3.21
CA ASP A 359 5.07 20.47 -3.65
C ASP A 359 5.31 19.48 -2.51
N ILE A 360 5.65 19.97 -1.32
CA ILE A 360 5.82 19.14 -0.11
C ILE A 360 4.54 18.32 0.17
N LEU A 361 3.37 18.97 0.17
CA LEU A 361 2.09 18.29 0.43
C LEU A 361 1.67 17.39 -0.72
N SER A 362 1.89 17.80 -1.97
CA SER A 362 1.56 17.00 -3.14
C SER A 362 2.38 15.71 -3.18
N SER A 363 3.67 15.79 -2.86
CA SER A 363 4.58 14.64 -2.91
C SER A 363 4.17 13.49 -1.98
N LYS A 364 3.55 13.79 -0.82
CA LYS A 364 3.07 12.76 0.11
C LYS A 364 1.89 11.94 -0.40
N SER A 365 1.10 12.50 -1.32
CA SER A 365 -0.09 11.86 -1.87
C SER A 365 0.16 11.06 -3.15
N ILE A 366 1.40 11.08 -3.67
CA ILE A 366 1.77 10.37 -4.91
C ILE A 366 1.57 8.87 -4.75
N THR A 367 0.92 8.30 -5.77
CA THR A 367 0.73 6.85 -5.91
C THR A 367 1.19 6.39 -7.29
N THR A 368 1.76 5.19 -7.39
CA THR A 368 2.18 4.62 -8.67
C THR A 368 2.08 3.10 -8.67
N ILE A 369 1.99 2.49 -9.84
CA ILE A 369 2.09 1.03 -10.01
C ILE A 369 3.53 0.58 -10.30
N THR A 370 4.44 1.53 -10.56
CA THR A 370 5.85 1.25 -10.84
C THR A 370 6.66 1.07 -9.57
N GLY A 371 7.87 0.50 -9.68
CA GLY A 371 8.80 0.36 -8.57
C GLY A 371 9.02 -1.07 -8.09
N PRO A 372 9.74 -1.28 -6.98
CA PRO A 372 10.13 -2.60 -6.50
C PRO A 372 8.93 -3.50 -6.21
N GLY A 373 8.91 -4.71 -6.81
CA GLY A 373 7.79 -5.65 -6.66
C GLY A 373 6.53 -5.31 -7.47
N GLY A 374 6.51 -4.18 -8.16
CA GLY A 374 5.53 -3.78 -9.16
C GLY A 374 6.10 -3.85 -10.58
N ILE A 375 5.70 -2.91 -11.44
CA ILE A 375 6.23 -2.79 -12.79
C ILE A 375 7.61 -2.14 -12.73
N SER A 376 8.64 -2.83 -13.21
CA SER A 376 10.03 -2.38 -13.11
C SER A 376 10.49 -1.48 -14.26
N SER A 377 9.76 -1.45 -15.38
CA SER A 377 10.13 -0.71 -16.60
C SER A 377 8.93 0.01 -17.20
N SER A 378 9.12 1.23 -17.67
CA SER A 378 8.11 2.01 -18.41
C SER A 378 7.63 1.27 -19.67
N HIS A 379 8.51 0.51 -20.33
CA HIS A 379 8.16 -0.30 -21.49
C HIS A 379 7.17 -1.45 -21.20
N ALA A 380 7.01 -1.84 -19.94
CA ALA A 380 6.02 -2.84 -19.53
C ALA A 380 4.63 -2.23 -19.24
N ILE A 381 4.51 -0.91 -19.34
CA ILE A 381 3.25 -0.20 -19.13
C ILE A 381 2.38 -0.34 -20.38
N ARG A 382 1.17 -0.83 -20.22
CA ARG A 382 0.20 -1.05 -21.28
C ARG A 382 -0.93 -0.03 -21.21
N ASN A 383 -1.58 0.26 -22.33
CA ASN A 383 -2.69 1.20 -22.39
C ASN A 383 -3.83 0.92 -21.38
N PRO A 384 -4.27 -0.33 -21.16
CA PRO A 384 -5.32 -0.60 -20.16
C PRO A 384 -4.94 -0.18 -18.72
N MET A 385 -3.64 -0.07 -18.41
CA MET A 385 -3.18 0.38 -17.09
C MET A 385 -3.33 1.89 -16.87
N LYS A 386 -3.44 2.66 -17.96
CA LYS A 386 -3.53 4.12 -17.97
C LYS A 386 -4.98 4.61 -17.94
N ILE A 387 -5.94 3.73 -18.11
CA ILE A 387 -7.36 4.06 -18.20
C ILE A 387 -7.89 4.34 -16.80
N ILE A 388 -8.62 5.45 -16.65
CA ILE A 388 -9.37 5.76 -15.43
C ILE A 388 -10.54 4.78 -15.35
N SER A 389 -10.57 3.99 -14.27
CA SER A 389 -11.69 3.08 -14.00
C SER A 389 -12.63 3.68 -12.95
N GLN A 390 -13.82 3.13 -12.86
CA GLN A 390 -14.81 3.51 -11.86
C GLN A 390 -14.28 3.32 -10.42
N SER A 391 -13.40 2.34 -10.21
CA SER A 391 -12.77 2.11 -8.91
C SER A 391 -11.88 3.26 -8.42
N HIS A 392 -11.54 4.20 -9.29
CA HIS A 392 -10.76 5.40 -8.96
C HIS A 392 -11.62 6.51 -8.31
N LEU A 393 -12.95 6.42 -8.38
CA LEU A 393 -13.85 7.43 -7.84
C LEU A 393 -13.58 7.70 -6.36
N ALA A 394 -13.27 8.93 -6.01
CA ALA A 394 -12.89 9.38 -4.67
C ALA A 394 -11.69 8.64 -4.04
N MET A 395 -10.94 7.85 -4.82
CA MET A 395 -9.75 7.12 -4.40
C MET A 395 -8.47 7.66 -5.04
N LEU A 396 -8.58 8.19 -6.26
CA LEU A 396 -7.47 8.81 -7.00
C LEU A 396 -7.94 10.10 -7.66
N ASP A 397 -7.06 11.10 -7.65
CA ASP A 397 -7.27 12.35 -8.41
C ASP A 397 -7.04 12.08 -9.90
N PRO A 398 -8.07 12.25 -10.77
CA PRO A 398 -7.93 11.99 -12.19
C PRO A 398 -7.19 13.08 -12.95
N ILE A 399 -6.95 14.24 -12.32
CA ILE A 399 -6.41 15.45 -12.96
C ILE A 399 -4.90 15.54 -12.78
N LEU A 400 -4.39 15.38 -11.55
CA LEU A 400 -2.98 15.53 -11.24
C LEU A 400 -2.18 14.28 -11.64
N THR A 401 -1.64 14.29 -12.86
CA THR A 401 -0.80 13.22 -13.43
C THR A 401 0.32 13.83 -14.29
N PRO A 402 1.50 13.19 -14.42
CA PRO A 402 2.55 13.67 -15.32
C PRO A 402 2.14 13.65 -16.79
N GLU A 403 2.65 14.59 -17.58
CA GLU A 403 2.50 14.62 -19.05
C GLU A 403 3.64 13.84 -19.73
N SER A 404 3.82 12.59 -19.35
CA SER A 404 4.90 11.72 -19.84
C SER A 404 4.40 10.30 -20.07
N GLU A 405 5.30 9.34 -20.24
CA GLU A 405 4.95 7.92 -20.28
C GLU A 405 4.19 7.44 -19.02
N SER A 406 4.37 8.15 -17.90
CA SER A 406 3.71 7.86 -16.63
C SER A 406 2.33 8.51 -16.48
N THR A 407 1.76 9.11 -17.55
CA THR A 407 0.38 9.64 -17.56
C THR A 407 -0.62 8.53 -17.23
N GLY A 408 -1.49 8.77 -16.25
CA GLY A 408 -2.46 7.77 -15.74
C GLY A 408 -1.86 6.65 -14.89
N ILE A 409 -0.53 6.60 -14.73
CA ILE A 409 0.20 5.60 -13.94
C ILE A 409 0.62 6.16 -12.58
N THR A 410 1.15 7.39 -12.60
CA THR A 410 1.43 8.15 -11.40
C THR A 410 0.30 9.12 -11.17
N LEU A 411 -0.43 8.92 -10.10
CA LEU A 411 -1.60 9.68 -9.71
C LEU A 411 -1.47 10.09 -8.25
N HIS A 412 -2.38 10.91 -7.76
CA HIS A 412 -2.38 11.38 -6.37
C HIS A 412 -3.62 10.91 -5.62
N LEU A 413 -3.47 10.67 -4.32
CA LEU A 413 -4.63 10.49 -3.45
C LEU A 413 -5.37 11.82 -3.33
N PRO A 414 -6.70 11.85 -3.45
CA PRO A 414 -7.49 13.04 -3.18
C PRO A 414 -7.54 13.35 -1.67
N ILE A 415 -7.97 14.54 -1.31
CA ILE A 415 -8.03 15.03 0.08
C ILE A 415 -8.84 14.08 0.99
N GLY A 416 -9.89 13.46 0.45
CA GLY A 416 -10.75 12.53 1.20
C GLY A 416 -10.18 11.13 1.38
N ALA A 417 -9.11 10.79 0.67
CA ALA A 417 -8.54 9.45 0.67
C ALA A 417 -7.27 9.34 1.51
N LYS A 418 -7.08 8.20 2.15
CA LYS A 418 -5.87 7.88 2.92
C LYS A 418 -5.54 6.39 2.88
N LYS A 419 -4.28 6.05 3.17
CA LYS A 419 -3.85 4.67 3.40
C LYS A 419 -4.25 4.24 4.82
N VAL A 420 -4.97 3.12 4.92
CA VAL A 420 -5.29 2.46 6.20
C VAL A 420 -4.88 0.99 6.09
N GLY A 421 -3.92 0.57 6.91
CA GLY A 421 -3.30 -0.73 6.71
C GLY A 421 -2.66 -0.82 5.30
N ARG A 422 -3.09 -1.76 4.50
CA ARG A 422 -2.65 -1.94 3.10
C ARG A 422 -3.69 -1.52 2.06
N GLU A 423 -4.66 -0.73 2.44
CA GLU A 423 -5.75 -0.33 1.55
C GLU A 423 -5.87 1.19 1.46
N ALA A 424 -6.31 1.69 0.30
CA ALA A 424 -6.82 3.04 0.19
C ALA A 424 -8.24 3.07 0.73
N GLN A 425 -8.56 4.10 1.49
CA GLN A 425 -9.91 4.33 2.00
C GLN A 425 -10.29 5.79 1.79
N THR A 426 -11.53 6.04 1.39
CA THR A 426 -12.09 7.39 1.23
C THR A 426 -13.10 7.70 2.32
N LEU A 427 -13.23 8.99 2.63
CA LEU A 427 -14.19 9.51 3.60
C LEU A 427 -15.60 9.51 3.00
N VAL A 428 -16.53 8.89 3.68
CA VAL A 428 -17.96 8.88 3.36
C VAL A 428 -18.79 9.15 4.59
N TYR A 429 -20.03 9.57 4.39
CA TYR A 429 -21.06 9.55 5.43
C TYR A 429 -21.91 8.28 5.28
N ASP A 430 -21.94 7.45 6.31
CA ASP A 430 -22.74 6.22 6.38
C ASP A 430 -24.15 6.57 6.83
N LEU A 431 -25.14 6.46 5.94
CA LEU A 431 -26.53 6.80 6.20
C LEU A 431 -27.17 5.88 7.24
N LEU A 432 -26.75 4.60 7.31
CA LEU A 432 -27.27 3.66 8.29
C LEU A 432 -26.80 3.99 9.71
N HIS A 433 -25.49 4.26 9.86
CA HIS A 433 -24.90 4.54 11.17
C HIS A 433 -24.86 6.03 11.51
N LYS A 434 -25.30 6.91 10.60
CA LYS A 434 -25.35 8.39 10.75
C LYS A 434 -24.02 8.99 11.19
N LYS A 435 -22.90 8.52 10.63
CA LYS A 435 -21.55 8.97 10.97
C LYS A 435 -20.61 8.96 9.77
N PHE A 436 -19.56 9.77 9.86
CA PHE A 436 -18.45 9.73 8.91
C PHE A 436 -17.59 8.50 9.19
N LYS A 437 -17.19 7.81 8.13
CA LYS A 437 -16.21 6.73 8.18
C LYS A 437 -15.36 6.68 6.92
N HIS A 438 -14.23 5.99 6.99
CA HIS A 438 -13.42 5.67 5.82
C HIS A 438 -13.75 4.24 5.36
N ILE A 439 -13.91 4.07 4.05
CA ILE A 439 -14.22 2.78 3.42
C ILE A 439 -13.30 2.52 2.23
N ASN A 440 -13.08 1.24 1.94
CA ASN A 440 -12.28 0.81 0.80
C ASN A 440 -13.06 0.85 -0.53
N PRO A 441 -12.39 0.71 -1.70
CA PRO A 441 -13.06 0.75 -2.99
C PRO A 441 -14.16 -0.30 -3.17
N ALA A 442 -13.96 -1.53 -2.69
CA ALA A 442 -14.94 -2.61 -2.84
C ALA A 442 -16.22 -2.32 -2.05
N GLU A 443 -16.09 -1.74 -0.84
CA GLU A 443 -17.21 -1.34 0.01
C GLU A 443 -17.98 -0.15 -0.60
N LEU A 444 -17.24 0.84 -1.15
CA LEU A 444 -17.83 2.01 -1.80
C LEU A 444 -18.70 1.61 -3.01
N HIS A 445 -18.17 0.76 -3.87
CA HIS A 445 -18.83 0.35 -5.10
C HIS A 445 -19.79 -0.82 -4.94
N GLY A 446 -19.76 -1.53 -3.81
CA GLY A 446 -20.73 -2.57 -3.46
C GLY A 446 -22.07 -2.03 -2.95
N SER A 447 -22.28 -0.70 -2.94
CA SER A 447 -23.46 -0.06 -2.38
C SER A 447 -23.86 1.18 -3.19
N TYR A 448 -25.13 1.54 -3.17
CA TYR A 448 -25.57 2.83 -3.73
C TYR A 448 -24.87 3.98 -3.01
N THR A 449 -24.13 4.78 -3.77
CA THR A 449 -23.34 5.90 -3.27
C THR A 449 -23.81 7.21 -3.90
N VAL A 450 -24.28 8.13 -3.07
CA VAL A 450 -24.83 9.44 -3.50
C VAL A 450 -23.71 10.44 -3.73
N LEU A 451 -23.82 11.20 -4.80
CA LEU A 451 -22.89 12.28 -5.16
C LEU A 451 -23.13 13.53 -4.29
N PRO A 452 -22.09 14.35 -4.06
CA PRO A 452 -22.18 15.51 -3.15
C PRO A 452 -23.13 16.61 -3.64
N ASP A 453 -23.33 16.75 -4.95
CA ASP A 453 -24.22 17.73 -5.56
C ASP A 453 -25.71 17.43 -5.39
N GLN A 454 -26.04 16.21 -4.96
CA GLN A 454 -27.43 15.76 -4.77
C GLN A 454 -27.96 16.04 -3.36
N ILE A 455 -27.10 16.51 -2.44
CA ILE A 455 -27.43 16.65 -1.04
C ILE A 455 -27.13 18.05 -0.50
N LYS A 456 -27.91 18.46 0.52
CA LYS A 456 -27.65 19.61 1.35
C LYS A 456 -27.44 19.16 2.80
N TRP A 457 -26.40 19.69 3.43
CA TRP A 457 -26.11 19.39 4.83
C TRP A 457 -26.92 20.30 5.77
N LYS A 458 -27.72 19.72 6.66
CA LYS A 458 -28.41 20.44 7.73
C LYS A 458 -28.09 19.81 9.07
N GLY A 459 -27.46 20.56 9.97
CA GLY A 459 -27.07 20.05 11.29
C GLY A 459 -26.17 18.81 11.24
N GLY A 460 -25.30 18.68 10.20
CA GLY A 460 -24.43 17.53 10.01
C GLY A 460 -25.12 16.28 9.42
N VAL A 461 -26.38 16.38 9.04
CA VAL A 461 -27.14 15.27 8.40
C VAL A 461 -27.40 15.63 6.93
N PRO A 462 -27.12 14.70 5.98
CA PRO A 462 -27.42 14.93 4.57
C PRO A 462 -28.92 14.83 4.29
N GLN A 463 -29.42 15.78 3.51
CA GLN A 463 -30.80 15.80 3.02
C GLN A 463 -30.80 15.94 1.51
N PRO A 464 -31.72 15.30 0.77
CA PRO A 464 -31.80 15.45 -0.66
C PRO A 464 -32.11 16.90 -1.01
N ILE A 465 -31.47 17.41 -2.05
CA ILE A 465 -31.87 18.69 -2.65
C ILE A 465 -33.20 18.42 -3.37
N ALA A 466 -34.27 19.09 -2.93
CA ALA A 466 -35.54 18.98 -3.63
C ALA A 466 -35.33 19.47 -5.07
N LYS A 467 -35.34 18.56 -6.02
CA LYS A 467 -35.49 18.94 -7.44
C LYS A 467 -36.88 19.52 -7.61
N GLU A 468 -37.04 20.45 -8.54
CA GLU A 468 -38.30 21.14 -8.87
C GLU A 468 -39.49 20.19 -9.06
N ASN A 469 -39.26 18.91 -9.27
CA ASN A 469 -40.27 17.86 -9.47
C ASN A 469 -40.69 17.08 -8.20
N GLY A 470 -40.24 17.46 -7.01
CA GLY A 470 -40.79 16.98 -5.72
C GLY A 470 -40.58 15.52 -5.31
N ASN A 471 -39.78 14.73 -6.02
CA ASN A 471 -39.74 13.27 -5.84
C ASN A 471 -38.80 12.76 -4.76
N GLY A 472 -38.04 13.60 -4.07
CA GLY A 472 -37.10 13.16 -2.99
C GLY A 472 -36.01 12.17 -3.44
N LYS A 473 -35.87 11.91 -4.74
CA LYS A 473 -34.85 11.02 -5.31
C LYS A 473 -33.53 11.74 -5.46
N VAL A 474 -32.44 10.98 -5.36
CA VAL A 474 -31.06 11.43 -5.52
C VAL A 474 -30.37 10.61 -6.59
N THR A 475 -29.44 11.24 -7.31
CA THR A 475 -28.58 10.51 -8.23
C THR A 475 -27.48 9.80 -7.43
N ALA A 476 -27.41 8.48 -7.59
CA ALA A 476 -26.42 7.64 -6.95
C ALA A 476 -25.72 6.74 -7.98
N VAL A 477 -24.55 6.26 -7.65
CA VAL A 477 -23.84 5.21 -8.41
C VAL A 477 -24.47 3.88 -8.07
N ASP A 478 -24.93 3.14 -9.08
CA ASP A 478 -25.50 1.80 -8.93
C ASP A 478 -24.38 0.76 -8.69
N PRO A 479 -24.48 -0.08 -7.67
CA PRO A 479 -23.45 -1.07 -7.34
C PRO A 479 -23.28 -2.20 -8.38
N LEU A 480 -24.28 -2.42 -9.25
CA LEU A 480 -24.24 -3.51 -10.24
C LEU A 480 -23.77 -3.02 -11.62
N THR A 481 -24.37 -1.92 -12.08
CA THR A 481 -24.07 -1.36 -13.41
C THR A 481 -22.94 -0.34 -13.37
N HIS A 482 -22.69 0.25 -12.19
CA HIS A 482 -21.78 1.37 -11.95
C HIS A 482 -22.16 2.64 -12.73
N GLU A 483 -23.40 2.72 -13.16
CA GLU A 483 -23.96 3.88 -13.83
C GLU A 483 -24.70 4.80 -12.84
N PHE A 484 -24.94 6.03 -13.26
CA PHE A 484 -25.73 6.96 -12.47
C PHE A 484 -27.21 6.61 -12.59
N THR A 485 -27.85 6.39 -11.45
CA THR A 485 -29.27 6.07 -11.36
C THR A 485 -29.99 6.91 -10.32
N GLU A 486 -31.27 7.17 -10.50
CA GLU A 486 -32.11 7.89 -9.53
C GLU A 486 -32.72 6.92 -8.51
N VAL A 487 -32.37 7.09 -7.25
CA VAL A 487 -32.90 6.26 -6.16
C VAL A 487 -33.40 7.12 -4.99
N PRO A 488 -34.35 6.66 -4.17
CA PRO A 488 -34.66 7.28 -2.90
C PRO A 488 -33.41 7.31 -1.99
N LEU A 489 -33.21 8.39 -1.23
CA LEU A 489 -32.04 8.51 -0.33
C LEU A 489 -31.94 7.35 0.65
N GLU A 490 -33.08 6.81 1.10
CA GLU A 490 -33.17 5.68 2.03
C GLU A 490 -32.56 4.36 1.46
N LYS A 491 -32.55 4.21 0.12
CA LYS A 491 -31.94 3.07 -0.53
C LYS A 491 -30.41 3.19 -0.62
N ALA A 492 -29.90 4.40 -0.51
CA ALA A 492 -28.47 4.65 -0.55
C ALA A 492 -27.79 4.26 0.76
N ARG A 493 -26.57 3.77 0.68
CA ARG A 493 -25.75 3.42 1.83
C ARG A 493 -24.78 4.52 2.21
N TYR A 494 -24.13 5.10 1.25
CA TYR A 494 -23.07 6.08 1.43
C TYR A 494 -23.36 7.40 0.71
N VAL A 495 -22.84 8.47 1.29
CA VAL A 495 -22.84 9.80 0.69
C VAL A 495 -21.41 10.30 0.66
N LEU A 496 -20.95 10.75 -0.51
CA LEU A 496 -19.68 11.45 -0.64
C LEU A 496 -19.86 12.90 -0.13
N PRO A 497 -19.08 13.33 0.89
CA PRO A 497 -19.42 14.52 1.65
C PRO A 497 -19.16 15.83 0.90
N SER A 498 -18.23 15.87 -0.05
CA SER A 498 -17.84 17.09 -0.76
C SER A 498 -17.25 16.76 -2.13
N PRO A 499 -17.49 17.60 -3.17
CA PRO A 499 -16.81 17.48 -4.46
C PRO A 499 -15.29 17.54 -4.37
N ARG A 500 -14.75 18.21 -3.35
CA ARG A 500 -13.31 18.30 -3.12
C ARG A 500 -12.65 16.97 -2.78
N ASN A 501 -13.42 16.02 -2.28
CA ASN A 501 -12.92 14.69 -1.95
C ASN A 501 -12.58 13.84 -3.18
N PHE A 502 -12.83 14.35 -4.39
CA PHE A 502 -12.40 13.71 -5.64
C PHE A 502 -11.00 14.14 -6.08
N PHE A 503 -10.47 15.24 -5.52
CA PHE A 503 -9.27 15.91 -6.02
C PHE A 503 -8.22 16.07 -4.91
N SER A 504 -6.94 16.09 -5.33
CA SER A 504 -5.80 16.43 -4.46
C SER A 504 -5.81 17.92 -4.06
N GLU A 505 -4.94 18.29 -3.14
CA GLU A 505 -4.80 19.68 -2.70
C GLU A 505 -4.49 20.63 -3.88
N ALA A 506 -3.54 20.23 -4.73
CA ALA A 506 -3.12 21.07 -5.86
C ALA A 506 -4.24 21.27 -6.89
N THR A 507 -5.00 20.22 -7.20
CA THR A 507 -6.16 20.32 -8.11
C THR A 507 -7.28 21.17 -7.49
N ASN A 508 -7.51 21.08 -6.19
CA ASN A 508 -8.50 21.89 -5.48
C ASN A 508 -8.16 23.38 -5.40
N LEU A 509 -6.91 23.76 -5.68
CA LEU A 509 -6.48 25.16 -5.79
C LEU A 509 -6.81 25.81 -7.13
N ILE A 510 -7.31 25.05 -8.12
CA ILE A 510 -7.68 25.58 -9.43
C ILE A 510 -9.05 26.26 -9.34
N PRO A 511 -9.14 27.61 -9.56
CA PRO A 511 -10.42 28.28 -9.61
C PRO A 511 -11.23 27.83 -10.83
N PHE A 512 -12.55 27.69 -10.68
CA PHE A 512 -13.47 27.31 -11.76
C PHE A 512 -13.07 25.99 -12.45
N LEU A 513 -12.59 25.01 -11.68
CA LEU A 513 -12.12 23.72 -12.18
C LEU A 513 -13.12 23.08 -13.18
N GLN A 514 -14.41 23.11 -12.86
CA GLN A 514 -15.47 22.53 -13.68
C GLN A 514 -15.71 23.24 -15.01
N CYS A 515 -15.21 24.46 -15.17
CA CYS A 515 -15.36 25.26 -16.38
C CYS A 515 -14.16 25.14 -17.33
N ASN A 516 -13.12 24.41 -16.93
CA ASN A 516 -11.90 24.28 -17.70
C ASN A 516 -11.86 22.94 -18.47
N GLN A 517 -11.22 22.96 -19.63
CA GLN A 517 -10.92 21.76 -20.41
C GLN A 517 -9.93 20.85 -19.65
N GLY A 518 -10.07 19.52 -19.76
CA GLY A 518 -9.24 18.54 -19.04
C GLY A 518 -7.74 18.76 -19.20
N ASN A 519 -7.24 19.00 -20.42
CA ASN A 519 -5.81 19.26 -20.65
C ASN A 519 -5.31 20.52 -19.93
N ARG A 520 -6.12 21.57 -19.87
CA ARG A 520 -5.78 22.81 -19.14
C ARG A 520 -5.77 22.59 -17.64
N THR A 521 -6.68 21.80 -17.12
CA THR A 521 -6.70 21.45 -15.69
C THR A 521 -5.52 20.56 -15.30
N MET A 522 -5.10 19.62 -16.15
CA MET A 522 -3.91 18.81 -15.92
C MET A 522 -2.64 19.66 -15.84
N THR A 523 -2.46 20.61 -16.77
CA THR A 523 -1.34 21.57 -16.70
C THR A 523 -1.50 22.49 -15.49
N GLY A 524 -2.69 23.03 -15.25
CA GLY A 524 -3.01 23.93 -14.15
C GLY A 524 -2.80 23.32 -12.77
N SER A 525 -3.01 22.02 -12.58
CA SER A 525 -2.81 21.33 -11.29
C SER A 525 -1.33 21.20 -10.90
N ARG A 526 -0.41 21.25 -11.86
CA ARG A 526 1.04 21.18 -11.62
C ARG A 526 1.70 22.54 -11.43
N GLN A 527 1.15 23.57 -12.02
CA GLN A 527 1.70 24.94 -11.91
C GLN A 527 1.84 25.42 -10.46
N PRO A 528 0.88 25.19 -9.53
CA PRO A 528 1.04 25.59 -8.15
C PRO A 528 2.25 24.94 -7.45
N ALA A 529 2.58 23.69 -7.78
CA ALA A 529 3.75 22.99 -7.25
C ALA A 529 5.08 23.52 -7.83
N GLN A 530 5.04 24.21 -8.98
CA GLN A 530 6.20 24.82 -9.65
C GLN A 530 6.38 26.31 -9.31
N GLY A 531 5.48 26.87 -8.51
CA GLY A 531 5.51 28.28 -8.14
C GLY A 531 6.70 28.61 -7.22
N VAL A 532 7.19 29.86 -7.30
CA VAL A 532 8.22 30.41 -6.41
C VAL A 532 7.62 31.50 -5.53
N ALA A 533 8.11 31.59 -4.30
CA ALA A 533 7.68 32.61 -3.37
C ALA A 533 8.12 34.01 -3.84
N LEU A 534 7.18 34.96 -3.91
CA LEU A 534 7.48 36.35 -4.21
C LEU A 534 8.00 37.10 -2.97
N LYS A 535 8.85 38.09 -3.19
CA LYS A 535 9.32 39.00 -2.13
C LYS A 535 8.15 39.76 -1.51
N TYR A 536 7.26 40.29 -2.35
CA TYR A 536 6.02 40.94 -1.94
C TYR A 536 4.86 40.02 -2.31
N LYS A 537 4.30 39.35 -1.31
CA LYS A 537 3.27 38.34 -1.49
C LYS A 537 1.90 39.01 -1.58
N GLU A 538 1.12 38.61 -2.55
CA GLU A 538 -0.27 39.01 -2.71
C GLU A 538 -1.17 37.80 -2.65
N ALA A 539 -2.36 37.97 -2.07
CA ALA A 539 -3.40 36.93 -2.15
C ALA A 539 -3.95 36.84 -3.59
N PRO A 540 -4.27 35.67 -4.11
CA PRO A 540 -4.91 35.54 -5.39
C PRO A 540 -6.22 36.37 -5.44
N LEU A 541 -6.43 37.11 -6.50
CA LEU A 541 -7.66 37.91 -6.69
C LEU A 541 -8.92 37.04 -6.76
N VAL A 542 -8.78 35.85 -7.36
CA VAL A 542 -9.84 34.84 -7.40
C VAL A 542 -9.41 33.69 -6.53
N GLN A 543 -10.24 33.35 -5.56
CA GLN A 543 -9.96 32.31 -4.60
C GLN A 543 -11.02 31.20 -4.63
N VAL A 544 -10.61 29.97 -4.33
CA VAL A 544 -11.51 28.82 -4.28
C VAL A 544 -12.30 28.83 -2.97
N ARG A 545 -13.60 28.64 -3.04
CA ARG A 545 -14.46 28.58 -1.85
C ARG A 545 -14.10 27.37 -1.00
N SER A 546 -13.98 27.52 0.32
CA SER A 546 -13.83 26.38 1.25
C SER A 546 -15.20 25.84 1.71
N ASN A 547 -15.19 24.78 2.55
CA ASN A 547 -16.40 24.28 3.20
C ASN A 547 -16.94 25.29 4.24
N ASP A 548 -16.08 26.16 4.76
CA ASP A 548 -16.44 27.31 5.58
C ASP A 548 -16.66 28.51 4.65
N PRO A 549 -17.88 29.07 4.56
CA PRO A 549 -18.17 30.17 3.65
C PRO A 549 -17.42 31.47 3.97
N THR A 550 -16.85 31.57 5.18
CA THR A 550 -16.08 32.74 5.63
C THR A 550 -14.60 32.66 5.24
N LYS A 551 -14.11 31.52 4.74
CA LYS A 551 -12.69 31.27 4.43
C LYS A 551 -12.54 30.72 3.01
N SER A 552 -11.49 31.13 2.33
CA SER A 552 -11.11 30.49 1.07
C SER A 552 -10.39 29.15 1.31
N PHE A 553 -10.30 28.30 0.29
CA PHE A 553 -9.54 27.06 0.36
C PHE A 553 -8.04 27.34 0.52
N GLU A 554 -7.53 28.38 -0.15
CA GLU A 554 -6.15 28.86 -0.01
C GLU A 554 -5.83 29.27 1.43
N HIS A 555 -6.78 29.93 2.12
CA HIS A 555 -6.63 30.27 3.53
C HIS A 555 -6.52 29.03 4.41
N VAL A 556 -7.43 28.07 4.25
CA VAL A 556 -7.43 26.79 5.02
C VAL A 556 -6.17 26.00 4.73
N PHE A 557 -5.71 25.97 3.49
CA PHE A 557 -4.49 25.31 3.07
C PHE A 557 -3.25 25.99 3.68
N GLY A 558 -3.16 27.32 3.58
CA GLY A 558 -2.06 28.12 4.08
C GLY A 558 -1.85 28.01 5.60
N GLN A 559 -2.91 27.74 6.36
CA GLN A 559 -2.80 27.53 7.81
C GLN A 559 -1.87 26.38 8.19
N LYS A 560 -1.68 25.39 7.32
CA LYS A 560 -0.76 24.27 7.55
C LYS A 560 0.73 24.69 7.57
N PHE A 561 1.05 25.82 6.95
CA PHE A 561 2.40 26.34 6.79
C PHE A 561 2.64 27.65 7.55
N SER A 562 1.61 28.17 8.21
CA SER A 562 1.69 29.40 8.99
C SER A 562 1.94 29.09 10.46
N HIS A 563 2.87 29.82 11.05
CA HIS A 563 2.98 29.82 12.51
C HIS A 563 1.76 30.53 13.10
N GLN A 564 1.03 29.83 13.92
CA GLN A 564 -0.15 30.39 14.58
C GLN A 564 0.13 30.72 16.03
N SER A 565 -0.47 31.80 16.51
CA SER A 565 -0.37 32.12 17.94
C SER A 565 -0.98 30.99 18.77
N PRO A 566 -0.26 30.51 19.82
CA PRO A 566 -0.76 29.45 20.71
C PRO A 566 -1.92 29.90 21.60
N ALA A 567 -2.14 31.21 21.70
CA ALA A 567 -3.23 31.79 22.50
C ALA A 567 -3.67 33.14 21.95
N ASP A 568 -4.92 33.53 22.27
CA ASP A 568 -5.39 34.89 22.07
C ASP A 568 -4.66 35.82 23.04
N GLY A 569 -3.83 36.73 22.53
CA GLY A 569 -3.00 37.56 23.37
C GLY A 569 -2.26 38.66 22.62
N LYS A 570 -1.30 39.27 23.29
CA LYS A 570 -0.49 40.34 22.77
C LYS A 570 0.95 39.87 22.59
N VAL A 571 1.60 40.21 21.49
CA VAL A 571 3.03 39.96 21.30
C VAL A 571 3.82 40.87 22.24
N VAL A 572 4.55 40.25 23.15
CA VAL A 572 5.38 40.99 24.16
C VAL A 572 6.85 41.00 23.83
N ALA A 573 7.34 40.04 23.03
CA ALA A 573 8.71 40.00 22.57
C ALA A 573 8.86 39.30 21.22
N VAL A 574 9.81 39.79 20.42
CA VAL A 574 10.28 39.14 19.18
C VAL A 574 11.80 38.97 19.34
N VAL A 575 12.22 37.73 19.51
CA VAL A 575 13.64 37.38 19.66
C VAL A 575 14.23 37.12 18.29
N LYS A 576 15.32 37.81 17.96
CA LYS A 576 16.04 37.64 16.69
C LYS A 576 17.40 36.97 16.94
N ASP A 577 17.86 36.23 15.94
CA ASP A 577 19.21 35.67 15.92
C ASP A 577 20.27 36.73 15.56
N ASN A 578 21.56 36.33 15.54
CA ASN A 578 22.68 37.18 15.21
C ASN A 578 22.66 37.72 13.77
N LEU A 579 21.84 37.14 12.89
CA LEU A 579 21.68 37.55 11.50
C LEU A 579 20.42 38.41 11.30
N GLY A 580 19.66 38.67 12.37
CA GLY A 580 18.44 39.48 12.33
C GLY A 580 17.15 38.73 11.97
N TYR A 581 17.21 37.41 11.81
CA TYR A 581 16.02 36.60 11.58
C TYR A 581 15.24 36.35 12.88
N THR A 582 13.92 36.34 12.80
CA THR A 582 13.07 36.07 13.95
C THR A 582 13.19 34.61 14.37
N ASN A 583 13.68 34.36 15.57
CA ASN A 583 13.89 33.04 16.15
C ASN A 583 12.72 32.59 17.02
N GLU A 584 12.21 33.50 17.88
CA GLU A 584 11.05 33.24 18.73
C GLU A 584 10.09 34.42 18.76
N ILE A 585 8.82 34.14 18.93
CA ILE A 585 7.78 35.13 19.24
C ILE A 585 7.14 34.76 20.56
N HIS A 586 7.07 35.73 21.49
CA HIS A 586 6.44 35.58 22.79
C HIS A 586 5.08 36.26 22.79
N VAL A 587 4.03 35.53 23.14
CA VAL A 587 2.64 36.00 23.20
C VAL A 587 2.16 35.87 24.65
N GLU A 588 1.77 37.00 25.26
CA GLU A 588 1.11 37.02 26.57
C GLU A 588 -0.40 36.89 26.36
N ASP A 589 -0.98 35.89 27.00
CA ASP A 589 -2.42 35.67 26.94
C ASP A 589 -3.19 36.58 27.92
N LYS A 590 -4.53 36.54 27.89
CA LYS A 590 -5.37 37.35 28.77
C LYS A 590 -5.22 37.03 30.24
N THR A 591 -4.53 35.94 30.61
CA THR A 591 -4.26 35.53 32.00
C THR A 591 -2.86 35.99 32.47
N GLY A 592 -2.06 36.65 31.63
CA GLY A 592 -0.69 37.07 31.93
C GLY A 592 0.36 35.97 31.70
N LYS A 593 -0.03 34.82 31.16
CA LYS A 593 0.91 33.74 30.83
C LYS A 593 1.58 33.97 29.48
N VAL A 594 2.89 33.86 29.46
CA VAL A 594 3.70 34.03 28.23
C VAL A 594 3.91 32.69 27.55
N HIS A 595 3.43 32.59 26.32
CA HIS A 595 3.65 31.49 25.41
C HIS A 595 4.76 31.82 24.43
N LYS A 596 5.75 30.91 24.30
CA LYS A 596 6.88 31.06 23.37
C LYS A 596 6.65 30.19 22.16
N THR A 597 6.72 30.76 20.99
CA THR A 597 6.62 30.05 19.71
C THR A 597 7.93 30.17 18.97
N GLN A 598 8.59 29.06 18.70
CA GLN A 598 9.79 29.03 17.87
C GLN A 598 9.38 29.16 16.38
N ILE A 599 10.12 30.01 15.66
CA ILE A 599 9.88 30.27 14.23
C ILE A 599 10.94 29.57 13.39
N TYR A 600 12.17 29.48 13.90
CA TYR A 600 13.30 28.76 13.31
C TYR A 600 14.05 27.95 14.36
#